data_fa210854957ee044f58a53f3fe8447b9
#
_entry.id   fa210854957ee044f58a53f3fe8447b9
#
_cell.length_a   1.000
_cell.length_b   1.000
_cell.length_c   1.000
_cell.angle_alpha   90.00
_cell.angle_beta   90.00
_cell.angle_gamma   90.00
#
_symmetry.space_group_name_H-M   'P 1'
#
loop_
_entity.id
_entity.type
_entity.pdbx_description
1 polymer ?
#
loop_
_entity_poly.entity_id
_entity_poly.type
_entity_poly.pdbx_seq_one_letter_code
_entity_poly.pdbx_strand_id
1 'polypeptide(L)'
;VKLLHTADWHLGHRLHGHERYYEHRSFLDWLMNEIVQRDIDGLLVAGDVFDTANPSATSWQLFYQFLASLRQQRPHLNVIIIAGNHDSPSKLDAPHELLKSFDLHLIGAIERDDSGQLNCEKLAIPLKDKTGKVAAWCAAVPFLRSADLRISDEQTEDEDRLVVGVREIYQQVFAHIDTQRTAQQPILALGHAYLQSGELSELSERKILGGNQ
;
A
#
# COMPACT_ATOMS: atom_id res chain seq x y z
N VAL A 1 1.43 7.33 18.31
CA VAL A 1 1.52 7.80 16.92
C VAL A 1 0.16 8.21 16.41
N LYS A 2 0.11 9.29 15.63
CA LYS A 2 -1.09 9.77 14.93
C LYS A 2 -0.94 9.46 13.45
N LEU A 3 -1.86 8.69 12.91
CA LEU A 3 -1.79 8.20 11.54
C LEU A 3 -2.83 8.89 10.66
N LEU A 4 -2.47 9.14 9.40
CA LEU A 4 -3.37 9.56 8.35
C LEU A 4 -3.43 8.43 7.32
N HIS A 5 -4.64 7.98 7.02
CA HIS A 5 -4.92 6.94 6.01
C HIS A 5 -5.58 7.56 4.79
N THR A 6 -5.14 7.15 3.60
CA THR A 6 -5.73 7.51 2.32
C THR A 6 -5.54 6.36 1.33
N ALA A 7 -6.32 6.35 0.24
CA ALA A 7 -6.26 5.35 -0.83
C ALA A 7 -6.72 5.97 -2.15
N ASP A 8 -6.59 5.23 -3.24
CA ASP A 8 -7.27 5.50 -4.52
C ASP A 8 -6.97 6.91 -5.08
N TRP A 9 -5.68 7.25 -5.17
CA TRP A 9 -5.25 8.54 -5.72
C TRP A 9 -5.42 8.64 -7.22
N HIS A 10 -5.28 7.50 -7.92
CA HIS A 10 -5.39 7.39 -9.37
C HIS A 10 -4.65 8.49 -10.12
N LEU A 11 -3.39 8.74 -9.74
CA LEU A 11 -2.56 9.76 -10.39
C LEU A 11 -2.44 9.45 -11.90
N GLY A 12 -2.79 10.44 -12.72
CA GLY A 12 -2.84 10.30 -14.16
C GLY A 12 -4.23 9.94 -14.71
N HIS A 13 -5.24 9.82 -13.86
CA HIS A 13 -6.63 9.61 -14.31
C HIS A 13 -7.08 10.75 -15.23
N ARG A 14 -7.84 10.37 -16.27
CA ARG A 14 -8.42 11.31 -17.25
C ARG A 14 -9.93 11.28 -17.16
N LEU A 15 -10.53 12.43 -16.90
CA LEU A 15 -11.99 12.58 -16.88
C LEU A 15 -12.47 13.08 -18.25
N HIS A 16 -13.29 12.31 -18.94
CA HIS A 16 -13.79 12.65 -20.28
C HIS A 16 -12.67 13.06 -21.27
N GLY A 17 -11.50 12.43 -21.18
CA GLY A 17 -10.36 12.74 -22.04
C GLY A 17 -9.48 13.92 -21.56
N HIS A 18 -9.88 14.63 -20.53
CA HIS A 18 -9.10 15.74 -19.93
C HIS A 18 -8.20 15.24 -18.82
N GLU A 19 -6.95 15.70 -18.83
CA GLU A 19 -5.99 15.40 -17.78
C GLU A 19 -6.34 16.15 -16.49
N ARG A 20 -6.20 15.44 -15.36
CA ARG A 20 -6.50 15.97 -14.02
C ARG A 20 -5.24 16.30 -13.23
N TYR A 21 -4.19 16.73 -13.92
CA TYR A 21 -2.90 17.03 -13.28
C TYR A 21 -3.05 18.12 -12.20
N TYR A 22 -3.82 19.17 -12.49
CA TYR A 22 -4.04 20.28 -11.54
C TYR A 22 -4.75 19.80 -10.26
N GLU A 23 -5.80 19.00 -10.41
CA GLU A 23 -6.56 18.46 -9.27
C GLU A 23 -5.71 17.51 -8.44
N HIS A 24 -4.96 16.61 -9.08
CA HIS A 24 -4.05 15.71 -8.37
C HIS A 24 -2.96 16.46 -7.61
N ARG A 25 -2.38 17.49 -8.24
CA ARG A 25 -1.40 18.34 -7.56
C ARG A 25 -2.02 19.08 -6.37
N SER A 26 -3.19 19.69 -6.56
CA SER A 26 -3.92 20.39 -5.49
C SER A 26 -4.27 19.46 -4.32
N PHE A 27 -4.66 18.21 -4.63
CA PHE A 27 -4.90 17.19 -3.62
C PHE A 27 -3.63 16.86 -2.82
N LEU A 28 -2.50 16.62 -3.49
CA LEU A 28 -1.25 16.31 -2.81
C LEU A 28 -0.70 17.49 -1.99
N ASP A 29 -0.86 18.73 -2.49
CA ASP A 29 -0.53 19.95 -1.75
C ASP A 29 -1.41 20.09 -0.49
N TRP A 30 -2.72 19.82 -0.61
CA TRP A 30 -3.64 19.77 0.53
C TRP A 30 -3.26 18.66 1.52
N LEU A 31 -2.98 17.45 1.06
CA LEU A 31 -2.58 16.33 1.90
C LEU A 31 -1.30 16.65 2.69
N MET A 32 -0.32 17.29 2.03
CA MET A 32 0.89 17.77 2.70
C MET A 32 0.55 18.75 3.83
N ASN A 33 -0.33 19.72 3.58
CA ASN A 33 -0.74 20.69 4.58
C ASN A 33 -1.45 20.02 5.77
N GLU A 34 -2.32 19.03 5.54
CA GLU A 34 -2.98 18.25 6.59
C GLU A 34 -1.95 17.50 7.46
N ILE A 35 -0.95 16.86 6.82
CA ILE A 35 0.12 16.16 7.53
C ILE A 35 0.90 17.11 8.45
N VAL A 36 1.23 18.29 7.97
CA VAL A 36 2.00 19.29 8.73
C VAL A 36 1.15 19.91 9.84
N GLN A 37 -0.06 20.40 9.52
CA GLN A 37 -0.91 21.12 10.48
C GLN A 37 -1.43 20.23 11.60
N ARG A 38 -1.74 18.97 11.30
CA ARG A 38 -2.23 18.01 12.29
C ARG A 38 -1.12 17.28 13.02
N ASP A 39 0.13 17.56 12.67
CA ASP A 39 1.31 16.92 13.25
C ASP A 39 1.20 15.38 13.20
N ILE A 40 1.01 14.87 11.97
CA ILE A 40 0.88 13.44 11.68
C ILE A 40 2.23 12.76 11.83
N ASP A 41 2.24 11.57 12.44
CA ASP A 41 3.43 10.74 12.66
C ASP A 41 3.61 9.66 11.58
N GLY A 42 2.52 9.29 10.87
CA GLY A 42 2.58 8.30 9.80
C GLY A 42 1.51 8.49 8.72
N LEU A 43 1.91 8.36 7.46
CA LEU A 43 1.05 8.33 6.29
C LEU A 43 0.93 6.89 5.77
N LEU A 44 -0.29 6.40 5.69
CA LEU A 44 -0.64 5.08 5.15
C LEU A 44 -1.43 5.27 3.85
N VAL A 45 -0.90 4.76 2.73
CA VAL A 45 -1.55 4.82 1.41
C VAL A 45 -1.93 3.40 1.00
N ALA A 46 -3.23 3.13 1.00
CA ALA A 46 -3.78 1.78 0.80
C ALA A 46 -4.12 1.51 -0.67
N GLY A 47 -3.16 1.61 -1.56
CA GLY A 47 -3.27 1.18 -2.96
C GLY A 47 -3.84 2.21 -3.92
N ASP A 48 -3.82 1.83 -5.19
CA ASP A 48 -4.26 2.60 -6.37
C ASP A 48 -3.67 4.02 -6.39
N VAL A 49 -2.33 4.04 -6.25
CA VAL A 49 -1.55 5.28 -6.36
C VAL A 49 -1.67 5.86 -7.77
N PHE A 50 -1.60 5.00 -8.78
CA PHE A 50 -1.72 5.38 -10.18
C PHE A 50 -2.98 4.81 -10.82
N ASP A 51 -3.52 5.51 -11.81
CA ASP A 51 -4.73 5.08 -12.54
C ASP A 51 -4.49 3.85 -13.41
N THR A 52 -3.26 3.59 -13.81
CA THR A 52 -2.92 2.45 -14.68
C THR A 52 -1.56 1.86 -14.33
N ALA A 53 -1.34 0.60 -14.69
CA ALA A 53 -0.06 -0.09 -14.52
C ALA A 53 1.11 0.53 -15.34
N ASN A 54 0.81 1.45 -16.25
CA ASN A 54 1.82 2.18 -17.02
C ASN A 54 1.61 3.71 -16.93
N PRO A 55 1.90 4.32 -15.78
CA PRO A 55 1.71 5.75 -15.56
C PRO A 55 2.59 6.59 -16.46
N SER A 56 2.13 7.81 -16.80
CA SER A 56 2.94 8.77 -17.53
C SER A 56 4.15 9.24 -16.72
N ALA A 57 5.19 9.73 -17.41
CA ALA A 57 6.33 10.35 -16.73
C ALA A 57 5.91 11.52 -15.83
N THR A 58 4.88 12.27 -16.23
CA THR A 58 4.32 13.37 -15.44
C THR A 58 3.69 12.88 -14.14
N SER A 59 2.97 11.75 -14.18
CA SER A 59 2.37 11.14 -12.96
C SER A 59 3.46 10.67 -12.00
N TRP A 60 4.52 10.02 -12.51
CA TRP A 60 5.67 9.64 -11.70
C TRP A 60 6.40 10.85 -11.11
N GLN A 61 6.59 11.90 -11.90
CA GLN A 61 7.23 13.13 -11.42
C GLN A 61 6.43 13.76 -10.28
N LEU A 62 5.11 13.84 -10.41
CA LEU A 62 4.23 14.37 -9.37
C LEU A 62 4.34 13.55 -8.07
N PHE A 63 4.33 12.22 -8.18
CA PHE A 63 4.46 11.30 -7.05
C PHE A 63 5.81 11.49 -6.33
N TYR A 64 6.93 11.48 -7.07
CA TYR A 64 8.25 11.65 -6.45
C TYR A 64 8.48 13.04 -5.87
N GLN A 65 7.92 14.09 -6.49
CA GLN A 65 7.95 15.44 -5.92
C GLN A 65 7.23 15.49 -4.58
N PHE A 66 6.09 14.84 -4.48
CA PHE A 66 5.35 14.73 -3.22
C PHE A 66 6.17 13.99 -2.14
N LEU A 67 6.75 12.82 -2.45
CA LEU A 67 7.58 12.06 -1.50
C LEU A 67 8.81 12.86 -1.05
N ALA A 68 9.48 13.55 -1.97
CA ALA A 68 10.63 14.40 -1.66
C ALA A 68 10.23 15.56 -0.73
N SER A 69 9.09 16.21 -1.00
CA SER A 69 8.56 17.28 -0.16
C SER A 69 8.16 16.79 1.22
N LEU A 70 7.56 15.58 1.32
CA LEU A 70 7.26 14.93 2.60
C LEU A 70 8.54 14.75 3.42
N ARG A 71 9.59 14.21 2.83
CA ARG A 71 10.84 13.95 3.54
C ARG A 71 11.53 15.24 3.96
N GLN A 72 11.46 16.29 3.14
CA GLN A 72 12.03 17.60 3.46
C GLN A 72 11.31 18.28 4.63
N GLN A 73 9.98 18.25 4.65
CA GLN A 73 9.18 18.94 5.65
C GLN A 73 8.96 18.12 6.93
N ARG A 74 8.92 16.79 6.80
CA ARG A 74 8.65 15.84 7.88
C ARG A 74 9.67 14.69 7.86
N PRO A 75 10.93 14.92 8.28
CA PRO A 75 12.02 13.93 8.20
C PRO A 75 11.74 12.62 8.95
N HIS A 76 10.92 12.65 9.99
CA HIS A 76 10.60 11.49 10.85
C HIS A 76 9.21 10.89 10.55
N LEU A 77 8.53 11.34 9.50
CA LEU A 77 7.24 10.78 9.12
C LEU A 77 7.41 9.33 8.65
N ASN A 78 6.68 8.40 9.27
CA ASN A 78 6.57 7.05 8.72
C ASN A 78 5.71 7.11 7.45
N VAL A 79 6.17 6.54 6.35
CA VAL A 79 5.40 6.49 5.10
C VAL A 79 5.34 5.06 4.60
N ILE A 80 4.12 4.54 4.50
CA ILE A 80 3.85 3.20 3.98
C ILE A 80 2.87 3.33 2.83
N ILE A 81 3.27 2.86 1.65
CA ILE A 81 2.47 2.88 0.43
C ILE A 81 2.44 1.45 -0.12
N ILE A 82 1.26 0.88 -0.24
CA ILE A 82 1.08 -0.43 -0.87
C ILE A 82 0.49 -0.27 -2.26
N ALA A 83 0.72 -1.24 -3.15
CA ALA A 83 0.08 -1.28 -4.45
C ALA A 83 -1.38 -1.70 -4.34
N GLY A 84 -2.22 -1.09 -5.17
CA GLY A 84 -3.57 -1.52 -5.45
C GLY A 84 -3.65 -2.38 -6.72
N ASN A 85 -4.89 -2.62 -7.19
CA ASN A 85 -5.12 -3.44 -8.38
C ASN A 85 -4.77 -2.71 -9.70
N HIS A 86 -4.80 -1.38 -9.73
CA HIS A 86 -4.40 -0.56 -10.87
C HIS A 86 -2.89 -0.40 -10.99
N ASP A 87 -2.15 -0.48 -9.89
CA ASP A 87 -0.71 -0.28 -9.86
C ASP A 87 0.06 -1.42 -10.53
N SER A 88 1.24 -1.10 -11.08
CA SER A 88 2.23 -2.10 -11.47
C SER A 88 3.07 -2.48 -10.25
N PRO A 89 2.99 -3.72 -9.74
CA PRO A 89 3.76 -4.14 -8.58
C PRO A 89 5.25 -3.89 -8.74
N SER A 90 5.82 -4.34 -9.86
CA SER A 90 7.26 -4.22 -10.14
C SER A 90 7.75 -2.79 -10.27
N LYS A 91 6.93 -1.88 -10.84
CA LYS A 91 7.31 -0.47 -10.98
C LYS A 91 7.24 0.26 -9.65
N LEU A 92 6.29 -0.09 -8.79
CA LEU A 92 6.19 0.50 -7.45
C LEU A 92 7.30 -0.02 -6.54
N ASP A 93 7.71 -1.28 -6.68
CA ASP A 93 8.82 -1.87 -5.94
C ASP A 93 10.21 -1.40 -6.45
N ALA A 94 10.34 -1.02 -7.71
CA ALA A 94 11.64 -0.70 -8.30
C ALA A 94 12.51 0.27 -7.47
N PRO A 95 11.97 1.34 -6.86
CA PRO A 95 12.74 2.25 -6.02
C PRO A 95 12.83 1.83 -4.55
N HIS A 96 12.31 0.64 -4.16
CA HIS A 96 12.15 0.22 -2.76
C HIS A 96 13.42 0.37 -1.93
N GLU A 97 14.54 -0.21 -2.39
CA GLU A 97 15.80 -0.20 -1.64
C GLU A 97 16.36 1.23 -1.45
N LEU A 98 16.19 2.09 -2.45
CA LEU A 98 16.57 3.50 -2.34
C LEU A 98 15.69 4.23 -1.34
N LEU A 99 14.38 4.07 -1.44
CA LEU A 99 13.40 4.80 -0.62
C LEU A 99 13.36 4.29 0.82
N LYS A 100 13.61 3.01 1.05
CA LYS A 100 13.74 2.41 2.38
C LYS A 100 14.84 3.09 3.21
N SER A 101 15.95 3.50 2.57
CA SER A 101 17.01 4.25 3.26
C SER A 101 16.55 5.61 3.81
N PHE A 102 15.41 6.10 3.35
CA PHE A 102 14.74 7.32 3.83
C PHE A 102 13.49 7.02 4.68
N ASP A 103 13.32 5.81 5.20
CA ASP A 103 12.10 5.37 5.91
C ASP A 103 10.80 5.55 5.08
N LEU A 104 10.90 5.41 3.75
CA LEU A 104 9.77 5.38 2.82
C LEU A 104 9.58 3.95 2.34
N HIS A 105 8.50 3.31 2.75
CA HIS A 105 8.22 1.92 2.41
C HIS A 105 7.18 1.85 1.29
N LEU A 106 7.64 1.49 0.08
CA LEU A 106 6.79 1.19 -1.06
C LEU A 106 6.75 -0.32 -1.24
N ILE A 107 5.55 -0.90 -1.24
CA ILE A 107 5.34 -2.35 -1.28
C ILE A 107 4.43 -2.65 -2.47
N GLY A 108 5.02 -3.05 -3.58
CA GLY A 108 4.29 -3.35 -4.82
C GLY A 108 3.77 -4.79 -4.86
N ALA A 109 4.55 -5.74 -4.34
CA ALA A 109 4.22 -7.16 -4.34
C ALA A 109 4.72 -7.84 -3.07
N ILE A 110 4.10 -8.98 -2.75
CA ILE A 110 4.67 -9.94 -1.82
C ILE A 110 5.86 -10.64 -2.47
N GLU A 111 6.80 -11.08 -1.66
CA GLU A 111 7.96 -11.85 -2.10
C GLU A 111 7.99 -13.20 -1.39
N ARG A 112 8.49 -14.21 -2.10
CA ARG A 112 8.73 -15.53 -1.54
C ARG A 112 10.14 -15.98 -1.90
N ASP A 113 10.77 -16.71 -1.01
CA ASP A 113 12.06 -17.34 -1.28
C ASP A 113 11.92 -18.59 -2.18
N ASP A 114 13.05 -19.21 -2.51
CA ASP A 114 13.11 -20.41 -3.35
C ASP A 114 12.37 -21.61 -2.75
N SER A 115 12.17 -21.65 -1.43
CA SER A 115 11.36 -22.66 -0.74
C SER A 115 9.87 -22.35 -0.78
N GLY A 116 9.51 -21.14 -1.22
CA GLY A 116 8.15 -20.62 -1.26
C GLY A 116 7.67 -19.97 0.01
N GLN A 117 8.55 -19.77 0.99
CA GLN A 117 8.23 -19.07 2.22
C GLN A 117 8.06 -17.57 1.98
N LEU A 118 7.02 -16.97 2.58
CA LEU A 118 6.73 -15.55 2.47
C LEU A 118 7.82 -14.72 3.16
N ASN A 119 8.34 -13.71 2.47
CA ASN A 119 9.21 -12.68 3.07
C ASN A 119 8.37 -11.73 3.94
N CYS A 120 8.07 -12.15 5.17
CA CYS A 120 7.29 -11.37 6.12
C CYS A 120 8.00 -10.09 6.57
N GLU A 121 9.33 -10.04 6.54
CA GLU A 121 10.10 -8.86 6.94
C GLU A 121 9.80 -7.65 6.05
N LYS A 122 9.60 -7.87 4.74
CA LYS A 122 9.20 -6.82 3.79
C LYS A 122 7.83 -6.22 4.11
N LEU A 123 6.93 -7.00 4.71
CA LEU A 123 5.53 -6.65 4.96
C LEU A 123 5.28 -6.16 6.40
N ALA A 124 6.22 -6.42 7.31
CA ALA A 124 6.12 -6.09 8.73
C ALA A 124 6.86 -4.79 9.03
N ILE A 125 6.16 -3.66 8.96
CA ILE A 125 6.78 -2.33 9.04
C ILE A 125 6.61 -1.74 10.44
N PRO A 126 7.72 -1.45 11.17
CA PRO A 126 7.65 -0.75 12.44
C PRO A 126 7.27 0.73 12.26
N LEU A 127 6.28 1.18 13.01
CA LEU A 127 5.89 2.59 13.09
C LEU A 127 6.58 3.23 14.29
N LYS A 128 7.46 4.17 14.02
CA LYS A 128 8.27 4.86 15.03
C LYS A 128 7.57 6.14 15.49
N ASP A 129 7.69 6.45 16.75
CA ASP A 129 7.32 7.77 17.31
C ASP A 129 8.41 8.82 16.99
N LYS A 130 8.18 10.07 17.42
CA LYS A 130 9.10 11.20 17.20
C LYS A 130 10.47 11.02 17.86
N THR A 131 10.58 10.08 18.81
CA THR A 131 11.85 9.75 19.48
C THR A 131 12.61 8.63 18.77
N GLY A 132 12.03 8.07 17.69
CA GLY A 132 12.58 6.94 16.94
C GLY A 132 12.27 5.57 17.55
N LYS A 133 11.48 5.53 18.65
CA LYS A 133 11.07 4.27 19.29
C LYS A 133 9.87 3.67 18.56
N VAL A 134 9.89 2.35 18.35
CA VAL A 134 8.74 1.63 17.76
C VAL A 134 7.55 1.72 18.70
N ALA A 135 6.46 2.33 18.23
CA ALA A 135 5.22 2.53 18.97
C ALA A 135 4.09 1.61 18.50
N ALA A 136 4.12 1.18 17.25
CA ALA A 136 3.15 0.28 16.65
C ALA A 136 3.80 -0.49 15.49
N TRP A 137 3.08 -1.46 14.93
CA TRP A 137 3.49 -2.20 13.74
C TRP A 137 2.40 -2.13 12.67
N CYS A 138 2.81 -2.16 11.41
CA CYS A 138 1.90 -2.23 10.27
C CYS A 138 2.17 -3.52 9.48
N ALA A 139 1.16 -4.38 9.37
CA ALA A 139 1.13 -5.47 8.40
C ALA A 139 0.68 -4.88 7.07
N ALA A 140 1.62 -4.53 6.20
CA ALA A 140 1.40 -3.81 4.96
C ALA A 140 1.34 -4.80 3.78
N VAL A 141 0.14 -5.26 3.43
CA VAL A 141 -0.09 -6.26 2.38
C VAL A 141 -0.65 -5.56 1.15
N PRO A 142 0.05 -5.59 -0.01
CA PRO A 142 -0.45 -5.00 -1.25
C PRO A 142 -1.63 -5.81 -1.80
N PHE A 143 -2.25 -5.32 -2.87
CA PHE A 143 -3.28 -6.05 -3.58
C PHE A 143 -2.76 -7.43 -4.02
N LEU A 144 -3.46 -8.47 -3.60
CA LEU A 144 -3.10 -9.86 -3.87
C LEU A 144 -3.84 -10.37 -5.11
N ARG A 145 -3.10 -10.88 -6.06
CA ARG A 145 -3.61 -11.55 -7.25
C ARG A 145 -3.67 -13.05 -7.03
N SER A 146 -4.48 -13.76 -7.79
CA SER A 146 -4.59 -15.23 -7.68
C SER A 146 -3.22 -15.94 -7.78
N ALA A 147 -2.30 -15.39 -8.58
CA ALA A 147 -0.94 -15.93 -8.72
C ALA A 147 -0.08 -15.77 -7.45
N ASP A 148 -0.42 -14.83 -6.55
CA ASP A 148 0.28 -14.62 -5.29
C ASP A 148 -0.13 -15.64 -4.23
N LEU A 149 -1.29 -16.29 -4.42
CA LEU A 149 -1.90 -17.21 -3.48
C LEU A 149 -1.51 -18.65 -3.84
N ARG A 150 -0.78 -19.31 -2.95
CA ARG A 150 -0.44 -20.74 -3.08
C ARG A 150 -1.46 -21.56 -2.31
N ILE A 151 -2.52 -21.98 -2.98
CA ILE A 151 -3.54 -22.83 -2.38
C ILE A 151 -3.35 -24.24 -2.91
N SER A 152 -3.04 -25.18 -2.01
CA SER A 152 -2.74 -26.57 -2.31
C SER A 152 -3.97 -27.47 -2.49
N ASP A 153 -5.17 -26.96 -2.26
CA ASP A 153 -6.39 -27.77 -2.28
C ASP A 153 -7.22 -27.49 -3.54
N GLU A 154 -7.22 -28.45 -4.47
CA GLU A 154 -7.96 -28.41 -5.74
C GLU A 154 -9.49 -28.52 -5.56
N GLN A 155 -9.98 -28.81 -4.36
CA GLN A 155 -11.40 -29.09 -4.07
C GLN A 155 -12.15 -27.86 -3.55
N THR A 156 -11.48 -26.72 -3.32
CA THR A 156 -12.11 -25.50 -2.82
C THR A 156 -12.59 -24.63 -3.99
N GLU A 157 -13.77 -24.03 -3.90
CA GLU A 157 -14.26 -23.07 -4.89
C GLU A 157 -13.33 -21.85 -4.98
N ASP A 158 -13.23 -21.22 -6.17
CA ASP A 158 -12.24 -20.15 -6.43
C ASP A 158 -12.39 -18.95 -5.49
N GLU A 159 -13.62 -18.60 -5.08
CA GLU A 159 -13.86 -17.52 -4.10
C GLU A 159 -13.33 -17.89 -2.70
N ASP A 160 -13.54 -19.12 -2.26
CA ASP A 160 -13.04 -19.59 -0.95
C ASP A 160 -11.50 -19.63 -0.94
N ARG A 161 -10.88 -19.97 -2.05
CA ARG A 161 -9.41 -19.97 -2.21
C ARG A 161 -8.84 -18.58 -2.01
N LEU A 162 -9.43 -17.56 -2.61
CA LEU A 162 -8.97 -16.19 -2.46
C LEU A 162 -9.01 -15.75 -0.99
N VAL A 163 -10.13 -15.99 -0.33
CA VAL A 163 -10.33 -15.63 1.09
C VAL A 163 -9.34 -16.36 1.98
N VAL A 164 -9.15 -17.66 1.77
CA VAL A 164 -8.20 -18.49 2.54
C VAL A 164 -6.77 -17.99 2.32
N GLY A 165 -6.36 -17.79 1.07
CA GLY A 165 -5.01 -17.35 0.75
C GLY A 165 -4.67 -15.95 1.31
N VAL A 166 -5.62 -15.01 1.22
CA VAL A 166 -5.46 -13.68 1.86
C VAL A 166 -5.30 -13.82 3.36
N ARG A 167 -6.14 -14.62 4.01
CA ARG A 167 -6.08 -14.88 5.46
C ARG A 167 -4.72 -15.45 5.86
N GLU A 168 -4.22 -16.44 5.13
CA GLU A 168 -2.94 -17.08 5.41
C GLU A 168 -1.76 -16.10 5.34
N ILE A 169 -1.76 -15.19 4.35
CA ILE A 169 -0.73 -14.17 4.23
C ILE A 169 -0.75 -13.23 5.45
N TYR A 170 -1.91 -12.71 5.83
CA TYR A 170 -2.00 -11.85 7.01
C TYR A 170 -1.62 -12.60 8.30
N GLN A 171 -2.02 -13.86 8.46
CA GLN A 171 -1.63 -14.68 9.62
C GLN A 171 -0.12 -14.85 9.72
N GLN A 172 0.57 -15.11 8.61
CA GLN A 172 2.03 -15.22 8.58
C GLN A 172 2.70 -13.90 8.96
N VAL A 173 2.24 -12.78 8.42
CA VAL A 173 2.78 -11.46 8.75
C VAL A 173 2.52 -11.10 10.21
N PHE A 174 1.32 -11.37 10.74
CA PHE A 174 1.00 -11.14 12.15
C PHE A 174 1.86 -12.00 13.08
N ALA A 175 2.02 -13.28 12.78
CA ALA A 175 2.87 -14.17 13.55
C ALA A 175 4.33 -13.67 13.57
N HIS A 176 4.83 -13.18 12.43
CA HIS A 176 6.17 -12.60 12.34
C HIS A 176 6.28 -11.33 13.20
N ILE A 177 5.30 -10.41 13.13
CA ILE A 177 5.27 -9.21 13.97
C ILE A 177 5.22 -9.57 15.46
N ASP A 178 4.42 -10.58 15.85
CA ASP A 178 4.29 -11.02 17.24
C ASP A 178 5.61 -11.51 17.86
N THR A 179 6.55 -11.98 17.04
CA THR A 179 7.90 -12.34 17.52
C THR A 179 8.78 -11.13 17.84
N GLN A 180 8.42 -9.95 17.34
CA GLN A 180 9.24 -8.75 17.42
C GLN A 180 8.64 -7.66 18.32
N ARG A 181 7.30 -7.60 18.41
CA ARG A 181 6.61 -6.56 19.17
C ARG A 181 6.56 -6.84 20.67
N THR A 182 6.38 -5.80 21.45
CA THR A 182 5.95 -5.91 22.84
C THR A 182 4.42 -5.94 22.93
N ALA A 183 3.87 -6.44 24.04
CA ALA A 183 2.42 -6.54 24.24
C ALA A 183 1.69 -5.18 24.16
N GLN A 184 2.38 -4.07 24.41
CA GLN A 184 1.83 -2.72 24.35
C GLN A 184 1.81 -2.11 22.95
N GLN A 185 2.49 -2.73 21.98
CA GLN A 185 2.55 -2.22 20.61
C GLN A 185 1.40 -2.82 19.79
N PRO A 186 0.43 -2.01 19.34
CA PRO A 186 -0.65 -2.50 18.49
C PRO A 186 -0.14 -2.87 17.09
N ILE A 187 -0.89 -3.74 16.41
CA ILE A 187 -0.70 -4.06 14.99
C ILE A 187 -1.86 -3.43 14.22
N LEU A 188 -1.51 -2.74 13.13
CA LEU A 188 -2.46 -2.29 12.12
C LEU A 188 -2.33 -3.20 10.90
N ALA A 189 -3.46 -3.55 10.28
CA ALA A 189 -3.49 -4.18 8.97
C ALA A 189 -3.75 -3.11 7.91
N LEU A 190 -2.88 -3.00 6.93
CA LEU A 190 -3.07 -2.18 5.73
C LEU A 190 -3.21 -3.13 4.54
N GLY A 191 -4.27 -2.94 3.75
CA GLY A 191 -4.54 -3.76 2.58
C GLY A 191 -5.36 -3.03 1.55
N HIS A 192 -5.32 -3.53 0.32
CA HIS A 192 -6.18 -3.11 -0.78
C HIS A 192 -6.87 -4.36 -1.33
N ALA A 193 -8.18 -4.49 -1.12
CA ALA A 193 -8.93 -5.70 -1.46
C ALA A 193 -10.41 -5.39 -1.69
N TYR A 194 -11.06 -6.21 -2.50
CA TYR A 194 -12.52 -6.21 -2.59
C TYR A 194 -13.10 -6.83 -1.31
N LEU A 195 -13.97 -6.09 -0.65
CA LEU A 195 -14.67 -6.56 0.54
C LEU A 195 -16.07 -7.02 0.19
N GLN A 196 -16.45 -8.20 0.67
CA GLN A 196 -17.81 -8.68 0.54
C GLN A 196 -18.77 -7.70 1.25
N SER A 197 -19.85 -7.30 0.58
CA SER A 197 -20.81 -6.27 1.03
C SER A 197 -20.28 -4.82 1.01
N GLY A 198 -19.14 -4.54 0.38
CA GLY A 198 -18.72 -3.17 0.07
C GLY A 198 -19.60 -2.55 -1.01
N GLU A 199 -19.89 -1.25 -0.92
CA GLU A 199 -20.51 -0.50 -2.02
C GLU A 199 -19.43 -0.12 -3.04
N LEU A 200 -19.64 -0.48 -4.29
CA LEU A 200 -18.74 -0.10 -5.41
C LEU A 200 -19.13 1.27 -5.94
N SER A 201 -18.16 2.17 -6.08
CA SER A 201 -18.36 3.42 -6.81
C SER A 201 -18.26 3.18 -8.32
N GLU A 202 -19.37 3.32 -9.04
CA GLU A 202 -19.40 3.11 -10.50
C GLU A 202 -18.54 4.12 -11.29
N LEU A 203 -18.16 5.23 -10.67
CA LEU A 203 -17.42 6.32 -11.33
C LEU A 203 -15.90 6.19 -11.22
N SER A 204 -15.39 5.45 -10.24
CA SER A 204 -13.95 5.37 -9.95
C SER A 204 -13.36 3.97 -10.09
N GLU A 205 -14.17 2.92 -10.11
CA GLU A 205 -13.68 1.55 -10.10
C GLU A 205 -13.94 0.85 -11.43
N ARG A 206 -12.86 0.46 -12.11
CA ARG A 206 -12.96 -0.53 -13.15
C ARG A 206 -13.15 -1.88 -12.47
N LYS A 207 -14.28 -2.55 -12.71
CA LYS A 207 -14.44 -3.96 -12.34
C LYS A 207 -13.39 -4.80 -13.07
N ILE A 208 -12.24 -5.00 -12.46
CA ILE A 208 -11.33 -6.06 -12.88
C ILE A 208 -11.89 -7.32 -12.22
N LEU A 209 -12.87 -7.92 -12.87
CA LEU A 209 -13.28 -9.28 -12.58
C LEU A 209 -12.06 -10.15 -12.87
N GLY A 210 -11.42 -10.63 -11.84
CA GLY A 210 -10.45 -11.72 -11.94
C GLY A 210 -11.21 -12.97 -12.38
N GLY A 211 -11.29 -13.18 -13.67
CA GLY A 211 -11.95 -14.34 -14.24
C GLY A 211 -11.74 -14.32 -15.74
N ASN A 212 -10.99 -15.28 -16.21
CA ASN A 212 -10.88 -15.80 -17.55
C ASN A 212 -11.59 -15.00 -18.67
N GLN A 213 -10.82 -14.26 -19.47
CA GLN A 213 -10.97 -14.23 -20.93
C GLN A 213 -9.62 -14.48 -21.55
#